data_7ac9fafc81fa4b43b63a2dd377351e6c
#
_entry.id   7ac9fafc81fa4b43b63a2dd377351e6c
#
_cell.length_a   1.000
_cell.length_b   1.000
_cell.length_c   1.000
_cell.angle_alpha   90.00
_cell.angle_beta   90.00
_cell.angle_gamma   90.00
#
_symmetry.space_group_name_H-M   'P 1'
#
loop_
_entity.id
_entity.type
_entity.pdbx_description
1 polymer ?
#
loop_
_entity_poly.entity_id
_entity_poly.type
_entity_poly.pdbx_seq_one_letter_code
_entity_poly.pdbx_strand_id
1 'polypeptide(L)'
;MYVYDEYDQRIIEDRVKQFRDQTRRYLAGELSEEEFRPLRLQNGLYIQRFAPMLRVAVPYGQLTSRQTRMLAKIARDYDKGYAHISTRQNVQYNWPALEDIPEILAELATVQMHAIQTSGNCLRNVTTDQFAGVAADEVIDPRPWCEIVRQWTTFHPEFAYLPRKFKIAINGSSSDRAAIEVHDIGLEPVYNAAGELGFRVLVGGGLGRTPVVGAFINEFLPWQDLLSYLDAILRVYNRYGRRDNKYKARIKILVKALTPEVFAEKVEAEMVHLRGGSSTLTDAEVHRVAKHFVDPEYKALDNLDFSELEQQHPGFARWRTRNVLAHKKPGYVAVTLSLKPTGVAPGDLTDKQLDAVADLAERYSFGQLRTSHEQNIILADVEQSQLHALWLELRENGFATPNIGLLTDIICCPGGDFCSLANAKSIPIAESIQRRFDDLDYLFDIGELDLNISGCMNACGHHHVGHIGILGVDKKGEEFYQVSLGGSASRDASLGKILGPSFAQDAMPDVISKLIDVYVEKRTEDERFIDTYQRIGIDPFKERVYAANH
;
A
#
# COMPACT_ATOMS: atom_id res chain seq x y z
N MET A 1 7.86 -0.53 -17.69
CA MET A 1 6.71 0.25 -17.17
C MET A 1 5.87 0.75 -18.35
N TYR A 2 4.54 0.82 -18.18
CA TYR A 2 3.64 1.35 -19.21
C TYR A 2 4.02 2.76 -19.61
N VAL A 3 4.06 3.01 -20.91
CA VAL A 3 4.37 4.31 -21.51
C VAL A 3 3.08 4.84 -22.12
N TYR A 4 2.69 6.05 -21.75
CA TYR A 4 1.45 6.69 -22.21
C TYR A 4 1.49 6.89 -23.72
N ASP A 5 0.38 6.57 -24.37
CA ASP A 5 0.14 6.95 -25.75
C ASP A 5 -0.36 8.40 -25.85
N GLU A 6 -0.67 8.85 -27.06
CA GLU A 6 -1.15 10.23 -27.30
C GLU A 6 -2.51 10.52 -26.62
N TYR A 7 -3.34 9.50 -26.44
CA TYR A 7 -4.65 9.64 -25.78
C TYR A 7 -4.49 9.76 -24.27
N ASP A 8 -3.68 8.91 -23.66
CA ASP A 8 -3.35 9.00 -22.24
C ASP A 8 -2.76 10.37 -21.90
N GLN A 9 -1.78 10.81 -22.69
CA GLN A 9 -1.12 12.11 -22.49
C GLN A 9 -2.10 13.26 -22.62
N ARG A 10 -2.96 13.25 -23.65
CA ARG A 10 -4.00 14.26 -23.84
C ARG A 10 -4.97 14.32 -22.66
N ILE A 11 -5.42 13.16 -22.15
CA ILE A 11 -6.33 13.08 -21.02
C ILE A 11 -5.76 13.80 -19.80
N ILE A 12 -4.50 13.56 -19.45
CA ILE A 12 -3.91 14.20 -18.27
C ILE A 12 -3.68 15.69 -18.48
N GLU A 13 -3.26 16.13 -19.67
CA GLU A 13 -3.08 17.55 -19.99
C GLU A 13 -4.40 18.33 -19.99
N ASP A 14 -5.46 17.78 -20.57
CA ASP A 14 -6.79 18.39 -20.52
C ASP A 14 -7.32 18.43 -19.10
N ARG A 15 -7.00 17.44 -18.28
CA ARG A 15 -7.33 17.44 -16.86
C ARG A 15 -6.63 18.55 -16.09
N VAL A 16 -5.37 18.82 -16.38
CA VAL A 16 -4.61 19.95 -15.81
C VAL A 16 -5.27 21.29 -16.17
N LYS A 17 -5.58 21.50 -17.44
CA LYS A 17 -6.25 22.75 -17.92
C LYS A 17 -7.60 22.94 -17.22
N GLN A 18 -8.41 21.89 -17.14
CA GLN A 18 -9.71 21.93 -16.49
C GLN A 18 -9.58 22.25 -15.00
N PHE A 19 -8.65 21.61 -14.30
CA PHE A 19 -8.48 21.84 -12.87
C PHE A 19 -7.89 23.23 -12.57
N ARG A 20 -7.03 23.75 -13.43
CA ARG A 20 -6.54 25.15 -13.35
C ARG A 20 -7.68 26.15 -13.40
N ASP A 21 -8.64 26.00 -14.33
CA ASP A 21 -9.84 26.86 -14.37
C ASP A 21 -10.71 26.70 -13.12
N GLN A 22 -10.95 25.47 -12.67
CA GLN A 22 -11.74 25.19 -11.48
C GLN A 22 -11.11 25.80 -10.22
N THR A 23 -9.79 25.71 -10.06
CA THR A 23 -9.05 26.31 -8.94
C THR A 23 -9.11 27.83 -8.99
N ARG A 24 -8.87 28.43 -10.16
CA ARG A 24 -9.01 29.89 -10.36
C ARG A 24 -10.39 30.38 -9.95
N ARG A 25 -11.45 29.72 -10.41
CA ARG A 25 -12.85 30.08 -10.10
C ARG A 25 -13.16 29.93 -8.61
N TYR A 26 -12.64 28.89 -7.96
CA TYR A 26 -12.80 28.72 -6.52
C TYR A 26 -12.09 29.85 -5.73
N LEU A 27 -10.85 30.17 -6.09
CA LEU A 27 -10.09 31.25 -5.45
C LEU A 27 -10.71 32.64 -5.69
N ALA A 28 -11.38 32.85 -6.83
CA ALA A 28 -12.14 34.05 -7.13
C ALA A 28 -13.51 34.12 -6.43
N GLY A 29 -13.92 33.09 -5.70
CA GLY A 29 -15.23 33.01 -5.06
C GLY A 29 -16.39 32.68 -6.01
N GLU A 30 -16.10 32.29 -7.26
CA GLU A 30 -17.10 31.88 -8.27
C GLU A 30 -17.64 30.48 -8.03
N LEU A 31 -16.91 29.64 -7.25
CA LEU A 31 -17.33 28.33 -6.79
C LEU A 31 -17.32 28.26 -5.27
N SER A 32 -18.34 27.67 -4.69
CA SER A 32 -18.38 27.33 -3.25
C SER A 32 -17.49 26.11 -2.95
N GLU A 33 -17.15 25.90 -1.67
CA GLU A 33 -16.43 24.68 -1.24
C GLU A 33 -17.22 23.39 -1.57
N GLU A 34 -18.54 23.43 -1.52
CA GLU A 34 -19.38 22.27 -1.84
C GLU A 34 -19.30 21.90 -3.32
N GLU A 35 -19.25 22.89 -4.21
CA GLU A 35 -19.09 22.70 -5.65
C GLU A 35 -17.64 22.31 -6.02
N PHE A 36 -16.65 22.93 -5.38
CA PHE A 36 -15.24 22.64 -5.64
C PHE A 36 -14.79 21.28 -5.09
N ARG A 37 -15.34 20.81 -3.97
CA ARG A 37 -14.94 19.56 -3.31
C ARG A 37 -14.97 18.31 -4.23
N PRO A 38 -16.03 17.99 -4.97
CA PRO A 38 -16.00 16.85 -5.89
C PRO A 38 -14.95 17.01 -6.98
N LEU A 39 -14.72 18.23 -7.46
CA LEU A 39 -13.74 18.53 -8.52
C LEU A 39 -12.31 18.31 -8.04
N ARG A 40 -11.94 18.86 -6.86
CA ARG A 40 -10.62 18.67 -6.30
C ARG A 40 -10.34 17.22 -5.89
N LEU A 41 -11.36 16.50 -5.39
CA LEU A 41 -11.20 15.09 -5.05
C LEU A 41 -10.94 14.20 -6.27
N GLN A 42 -11.40 14.55 -7.45
CA GLN A 42 -11.05 13.85 -8.69
C GLN A 42 -9.58 14.01 -9.07
N ASN A 43 -8.90 15.03 -8.54
CA ASN A 43 -7.50 15.35 -8.77
C ASN A 43 -6.60 15.04 -7.55
N GLY A 44 -7.01 14.16 -6.66
CA GLY A 44 -6.18 13.71 -5.55
C GLY A 44 -6.00 14.71 -4.40
N LEU A 45 -6.73 15.83 -4.44
CA LEU A 45 -6.53 16.94 -3.51
C LEU A 45 -7.51 16.90 -2.34
N TYR A 46 -6.93 16.89 -1.13
CA TYR A 46 -7.64 17.01 0.15
C TYR A 46 -7.30 18.34 0.81
N ILE A 47 -8.27 18.97 1.44
CA ILE A 47 -8.01 20.06 2.38
C ILE A 47 -7.86 19.43 3.76
N GLN A 48 -6.68 19.53 4.34
CA GLN A 48 -6.32 18.95 5.63
C GLN A 48 -6.30 20.03 6.73
N ARG A 49 -5.80 19.68 7.93
CA ARG A 49 -5.84 20.56 9.10
C ARG A 49 -5.03 21.84 8.93
N PHE A 50 -3.85 21.77 8.31
CA PHE A 50 -2.88 22.87 8.24
C PHE A 50 -2.64 23.35 6.82
N ALA A 51 -2.75 22.47 5.84
CA ALA A 51 -2.51 22.77 4.43
C ALA A 51 -3.26 21.76 3.54
N PRO A 52 -3.41 22.03 2.24
CA PRO A 52 -3.83 21.00 1.29
C PRO A 52 -2.89 19.81 1.30
N MET A 53 -3.40 18.62 0.97
CA MET A 53 -2.62 17.41 0.73
C MET A 53 -2.90 16.90 -0.67
N LEU A 54 -1.89 16.79 -1.49
CA LEU A 54 -1.95 16.17 -2.82
C LEU A 54 -1.44 14.74 -2.75
N ARG A 55 -2.23 13.81 -3.28
CA ARG A 55 -1.82 12.41 -3.44
C ARG A 55 -1.60 12.10 -4.91
N VAL A 56 -0.34 11.85 -5.26
CA VAL A 56 0.09 11.46 -6.61
C VAL A 56 -0.12 9.97 -6.80
N ALA A 57 -0.70 9.58 -7.93
CA ALA A 57 -0.91 8.18 -8.28
C ALA A 57 0.41 7.53 -8.71
N VAL A 58 0.70 6.37 -8.11
CA VAL A 58 1.75 5.47 -8.54
C VAL A 58 1.09 4.11 -8.81
N PRO A 59 0.61 3.88 -10.04
CA PRO A 59 -0.10 2.65 -10.39
C PRO A 59 0.76 1.42 -10.09
N TYR A 60 0.16 0.41 -9.43
CA TYR A 60 0.84 -0.83 -9.03
C TYR A 60 2.23 -0.61 -8.41
N GLY A 61 2.47 0.58 -7.82
CA GLY A 61 3.69 0.93 -7.11
C GLY A 61 4.93 1.19 -7.98
N GLN A 62 4.86 1.14 -9.31
CA GLN A 62 6.03 1.25 -10.18
C GLN A 62 6.38 2.71 -10.52
N LEU A 63 7.66 3.06 -10.41
CA LEU A 63 8.24 4.36 -10.74
C LEU A 63 9.49 4.20 -11.59
N THR A 64 9.79 5.23 -12.40
CA THR A 64 11.09 5.39 -13.05
C THR A 64 11.94 6.41 -12.28
N SER A 65 13.27 6.38 -12.48
CA SER A 65 14.20 7.39 -11.96
C SER A 65 13.78 8.81 -12.37
N ARG A 66 13.35 9.00 -13.63
CA ARG A 66 12.86 10.30 -14.13
C ARG A 66 11.62 10.79 -13.36
N GLN A 67 10.67 9.91 -13.08
CA GLN A 67 9.50 10.24 -12.26
C GLN A 67 9.89 10.55 -10.82
N THR A 68 10.82 9.79 -10.26
CA THR A 68 11.32 10.00 -8.89
C THR A 68 12.03 11.34 -8.75
N ARG A 69 12.83 11.77 -9.75
CA ARG A 69 13.42 13.12 -9.79
C ARG A 69 12.36 14.22 -9.87
N MET A 70 11.26 14.00 -10.59
CA MET A 70 10.14 14.94 -10.61
C MET A 70 9.47 15.02 -9.22
N LEU A 71 9.31 13.88 -8.54
CA LEU A 71 8.80 13.87 -7.17
C LEU A 71 9.73 14.62 -6.21
N ALA A 72 11.06 14.49 -6.35
CA ALA A 72 12.05 15.26 -5.60
C ALA A 72 11.92 16.77 -5.86
N LYS A 73 11.77 17.16 -7.12
CA LYS A 73 11.57 18.57 -7.50
C LYS A 73 10.30 19.14 -6.87
N ILE A 74 9.18 18.41 -6.92
CA ILE A 74 7.92 18.87 -6.31
C ILE A 74 8.07 19.01 -4.78
N ALA A 75 8.73 18.07 -4.11
CA ALA A 75 9.02 18.15 -2.67
C ALA A 75 9.79 19.43 -2.32
N ARG A 76 10.77 19.78 -3.13
CA ARG A 76 11.67 20.95 -2.95
C ARG A 76 10.99 22.26 -3.25
N ASP A 77 10.28 22.33 -4.38
CA ASP A 77 9.80 23.61 -4.93
C ASP A 77 8.41 24.00 -4.38
N TYR A 78 7.57 23.02 -4.02
CA TYR A 78 6.17 23.22 -3.67
C TYR A 78 5.74 22.67 -2.31
N ASP A 79 6.57 21.87 -1.66
CA ASP A 79 6.30 21.30 -0.33
C ASP A 79 7.42 21.69 0.66
N LYS A 80 7.54 21.02 1.78
CA LYS A 80 8.56 21.30 2.82
C LYS A 80 9.81 20.44 2.67
N GLY A 81 10.18 20.04 1.46
CA GLY A 81 11.38 19.29 1.16
C GLY A 81 11.27 17.79 1.47
N TYR A 82 10.07 17.23 1.54
CA TYR A 82 9.87 15.79 1.72
C TYR A 82 8.58 15.29 1.07
N ALA A 83 8.50 13.99 0.84
CA ALA A 83 7.32 13.28 0.38
C ALA A 83 7.06 12.06 1.27
N HIS A 84 5.81 11.59 1.32
CA HIS A 84 5.37 10.46 2.12
C HIS A 84 4.87 9.32 1.23
N ILE A 85 5.39 8.10 1.45
CA ILE A 85 4.89 6.88 0.79
C ILE A 85 3.68 6.37 1.57
N SER A 86 2.56 6.21 0.87
CA SER A 86 1.33 5.73 1.51
C SER A 86 1.21 4.21 1.45
N THR A 87 0.40 3.63 2.35
CA THR A 87 0.05 2.19 2.36
C THR A 87 -0.72 1.71 1.11
N ARG A 88 -0.94 2.58 0.12
CA ARG A 88 -1.49 2.24 -1.20
C ARG A 88 -0.51 2.53 -2.32
N GLN A 89 0.77 2.45 -2.02
CA GLN A 89 1.86 2.62 -2.98
C GLN A 89 1.90 3.99 -3.67
N ASN A 90 1.14 4.98 -3.18
CA ASN A 90 1.11 6.34 -3.73
C ASN A 90 2.04 7.28 -2.96
N VAL A 91 2.36 8.42 -3.57
CA VAL A 91 3.14 9.48 -2.94
C VAL A 91 2.23 10.61 -2.48
N GLN A 92 2.51 11.20 -1.32
CA GLN A 92 1.74 12.31 -0.74
C GLN A 92 2.65 13.50 -0.45
N TYR A 93 2.13 14.70 -0.74
CA TYR A 93 2.65 15.99 -0.31
C TYR A 93 1.66 16.62 0.65
N ASN A 94 2.10 17.08 1.80
CA ASN A 94 1.20 17.50 2.89
C ASN A 94 1.12 19.02 3.08
N TRP A 95 1.90 19.81 2.34
CA TRP A 95 2.03 21.24 2.53
C TRP A 95 1.93 22.11 1.28
N PRO A 96 1.56 21.60 0.07
CA PRO A 96 1.50 22.46 -1.10
C PRO A 96 0.43 23.55 -0.93
N ALA A 97 0.67 24.74 -1.46
CA ALA A 97 -0.34 25.79 -1.52
C ALA A 97 -1.41 25.41 -2.55
N LEU A 98 -2.66 25.82 -2.30
CA LEU A 98 -3.77 25.47 -3.20
C LEU A 98 -3.56 26.05 -4.61
N GLU A 99 -3.01 27.26 -4.68
CA GLU A 99 -2.69 27.99 -5.89
C GLU A 99 -1.71 27.26 -6.79
N ASP A 100 -0.77 26.50 -6.19
CA ASP A 100 0.31 25.80 -6.89
C ASP A 100 -0.10 24.41 -7.40
N ILE A 101 -1.21 23.85 -6.91
CA ILE A 101 -1.64 22.50 -7.31
C ILE A 101 -1.77 22.32 -8.83
N PRO A 102 -2.36 23.27 -9.61
CA PRO A 102 -2.42 23.11 -11.06
C PRO A 102 -1.03 23.05 -11.72
N GLU A 103 -0.03 23.77 -11.20
CA GLU A 103 1.34 23.70 -11.71
C GLU A 103 2.02 22.39 -11.35
N ILE A 104 1.84 21.89 -10.13
CA ILE A 104 2.32 20.55 -9.71
C ILE A 104 1.75 19.49 -10.65
N LEU A 105 0.46 19.53 -10.95
CA LEU A 105 -0.17 18.58 -11.87
C LEU A 105 0.36 18.72 -13.30
N ALA A 106 0.67 19.95 -13.75
CA ALA A 106 1.29 20.18 -15.06
C ALA A 106 2.71 19.60 -15.14
N GLU A 107 3.53 19.77 -14.10
CA GLU A 107 4.87 19.17 -14.03
C GLU A 107 4.80 17.65 -13.99
N LEU A 108 3.91 17.07 -13.20
CA LEU A 108 3.67 15.61 -13.19
C LEU A 108 3.29 15.07 -14.57
N ALA A 109 2.47 15.79 -15.32
CA ALA A 109 2.07 15.40 -16.67
C ALA A 109 3.27 15.29 -17.64
N THR A 110 4.33 16.08 -17.46
CA THR A 110 5.56 16.00 -18.30
C THR A 110 6.34 14.70 -18.15
N VAL A 111 6.09 13.98 -17.06
CA VAL A 111 6.72 12.67 -16.77
C VAL A 111 5.68 11.54 -16.73
N GLN A 112 4.51 11.73 -17.36
CA GLN A 112 3.44 10.75 -17.44
C GLN A 112 2.91 10.31 -16.06
N MET A 113 2.71 11.29 -15.17
CA MET A 113 2.13 11.09 -13.85
C MET A 113 0.91 11.99 -13.65
N HIS A 114 0.04 11.61 -12.74
CA HIS A 114 -1.17 12.33 -12.37
C HIS A 114 -1.60 12.00 -10.93
N ALA A 115 -2.68 12.65 -10.47
CA ALA A 115 -3.27 12.40 -9.16
C ALA A 115 -4.70 11.81 -9.23
N ILE A 116 -5.14 11.38 -10.42
CA ILE A 116 -6.46 10.80 -10.67
C ILE A 116 -6.57 9.45 -9.92
N GLN A 117 -7.79 9.08 -9.47
CA GLN A 117 -8.07 7.84 -8.74
C GLN A 117 -7.36 7.68 -7.38
N THR A 118 -6.87 8.75 -6.78
CA THR A 118 -6.26 8.71 -5.44
C THR A 118 -7.18 9.21 -4.33
N SER A 119 -8.30 9.85 -4.69
CA SER A 119 -9.33 10.33 -3.75
C SER A 119 -10.76 10.23 -4.29
N GLY A 120 -11.76 10.61 -3.50
CA GLY A 120 -13.17 10.58 -3.91
C GLY A 120 -13.86 9.22 -3.77
N ASN A 121 -15.11 9.17 -4.24
CA ASN A 121 -15.96 7.99 -4.26
C ASN A 121 -15.90 7.30 -5.65
N CYS A 122 -14.70 6.95 -6.05
CA CYS A 122 -14.40 6.29 -7.31
C CYS A 122 -13.59 5.02 -7.05
N LEU A 123 -13.35 4.28 -8.11
CA LEU A 123 -12.37 3.20 -8.11
C LEU A 123 -10.97 3.82 -7.97
N ARG A 124 -10.23 3.33 -6.97
CA ARG A 124 -8.91 3.84 -6.61
C ARG A 124 -7.82 3.19 -7.44
N ASN A 125 -6.65 3.81 -7.45
CA ASN A 125 -5.45 3.24 -8.02
C ASN A 125 -5.31 1.75 -7.64
N VAL A 126 -5.03 0.89 -8.63
CA VAL A 126 -4.86 -0.55 -8.43
C VAL A 126 -3.50 -0.81 -7.79
N THR A 127 -3.46 -1.68 -6.80
CA THR A 127 -2.23 -2.06 -6.09
C THR A 127 -1.88 -3.52 -6.34
N THR A 128 -0.60 -3.84 -6.20
CA THR A 128 -0.09 -5.20 -6.33
C THR A 128 1.09 -5.45 -5.38
N ASP A 129 1.64 -6.66 -5.43
CA ASP A 129 2.90 -7.04 -4.80
C ASP A 129 4.05 -6.10 -5.25
N GLN A 130 4.82 -5.60 -4.32
CA GLN A 130 5.98 -4.75 -4.59
C GLN A 130 7.10 -5.47 -5.33
N PHE A 131 7.12 -6.80 -5.33
CA PHE A 131 8.07 -7.63 -6.06
C PHE A 131 7.50 -8.17 -7.39
N ALA A 132 6.37 -7.63 -7.86
CA ALA A 132 5.73 -8.03 -9.10
C ALA A 132 6.73 -7.99 -10.29
N GLY A 133 6.77 -9.05 -11.08
CA GLY A 133 7.67 -9.21 -12.22
C GLY A 133 9.06 -9.74 -11.87
N VAL A 134 9.42 -9.87 -10.58
CA VAL A 134 10.76 -10.30 -10.16
C VAL A 134 10.79 -11.36 -9.07
N ALA A 135 9.70 -11.58 -8.34
CA ALA A 135 9.67 -12.52 -7.23
C ALA A 135 9.90 -13.97 -7.69
N ALA A 136 10.67 -14.73 -6.90
CA ALA A 136 10.96 -16.14 -7.19
C ALA A 136 9.71 -17.04 -7.09
N ASP A 137 8.72 -16.64 -6.28
CA ASP A 137 7.44 -17.34 -6.08
C ASP A 137 6.30 -16.78 -6.95
N GLU A 138 6.61 -16.02 -8.01
CA GLU A 138 5.63 -15.43 -8.91
C GLU A 138 4.92 -16.49 -9.76
N VAL A 139 3.60 -16.47 -9.75
CA VAL A 139 2.73 -17.31 -10.59
C VAL A 139 2.61 -16.67 -11.98
N ILE A 140 2.28 -15.38 -12.02
CA ILE A 140 2.33 -14.53 -13.20
C ILE A 140 2.70 -13.10 -12.80
N ASP A 141 3.25 -12.32 -13.74
CA ASP A 141 3.42 -10.89 -13.56
C ASP A 141 2.06 -10.19 -13.50
N PRO A 142 1.65 -9.60 -12.37
CA PRO A 142 0.34 -8.96 -12.24
C PRO A 142 0.29 -7.55 -12.84
N ARG A 143 1.43 -6.94 -13.18
CA ARG A 143 1.52 -5.53 -13.63
C ARG A 143 0.72 -5.25 -14.90
N PRO A 144 0.76 -6.09 -15.95
CA PRO A 144 -0.09 -5.92 -17.14
C PRO A 144 -1.58 -5.91 -16.80
N TRP A 145 -2.01 -6.78 -15.89
CA TRP A 145 -3.41 -6.89 -15.47
C TRP A 145 -3.84 -5.69 -14.62
N CYS A 146 -2.98 -5.21 -13.74
CA CYS A 146 -3.21 -3.97 -13.00
C CYS A 146 -3.38 -2.77 -13.94
N GLU A 147 -2.55 -2.68 -14.98
CA GLU A 147 -2.61 -1.60 -15.96
C GLU A 147 -3.87 -1.68 -16.82
N ILE A 148 -4.28 -2.86 -17.28
CA ILE A 148 -5.55 -3.07 -17.99
C ILE A 148 -6.72 -2.59 -17.14
N VAL A 149 -6.80 -3.00 -15.86
CA VAL A 149 -7.85 -2.57 -14.94
C VAL A 149 -7.79 -1.05 -14.70
N ARG A 150 -6.59 -0.47 -14.56
CA ARG A 150 -6.40 0.98 -14.39
C ARG A 150 -6.96 1.74 -15.59
N GLN A 151 -6.57 1.38 -16.81
CA GLN A 151 -7.04 2.05 -18.03
C GLN A 151 -8.56 1.97 -18.16
N TRP A 152 -9.11 0.77 -18.01
CA TRP A 152 -10.55 0.55 -18.10
C TRP A 152 -11.35 1.37 -17.07
N THR A 153 -10.83 1.55 -15.85
CA THR A 153 -11.52 2.27 -14.77
C THR A 153 -11.29 3.77 -14.77
N THR A 154 -10.25 4.26 -15.47
CA THR A 154 -9.95 5.69 -15.55
C THR A 154 -11.05 6.42 -16.33
N PHE A 155 -11.74 7.34 -15.65
CA PHE A 155 -12.88 8.09 -16.20
C PHE A 155 -14.06 7.26 -16.72
N HIS A 156 -14.15 5.99 -16.30
CA HIS A 156 -15.33 5.20 -16.65
C HIS A 156 -16.59 5.88 -16.08
N PRO A 157 -17.61 6.17 -16.90
CA PRO A 157 -18.75 7.00 -16.48
C PRO A 157 -19.55 6.38 -15.33
N GLU A 158 -19.68 5.05 -15.29
CA GLU A 158 -20.41 4.35 -14.23
C GLU A 158 -19.63 4.30 -12.89
N PHE A 159 -18.31 4.55 -12.89
CA PHE A 159 -17.43 4.38 -11.70
C PHE A 159 -16.98 5.72 -11.10
N ALA A 160 -17.40 6.85 -11.65
CA ALA A 160 -17.05 8.18 -11.17
C ALA A 160 -17.76 8.53 -9.85
N TYR A 161 -18.94 7.96 -9.59
CA TYR A 161 -19.80 8.27 -8.45
C TYR A 161 -20.32 7.00 -7.76
N LEU A 162 -19.41 6.14 -7.33
CA LEU A 162 -19.73 4.96 -6.54
C LEU A 162 -20.30 5.35 -5.16
N PRO A 163 -21.05 4.47 -4.49
CA PRO A 163 -21.55 4.75 -3.13
C PRO A 163 -20.44 5.15 -2.15
N ARG A 164 -19.24 4.58 -2.30
CA ARG A 164 -18.04 4.91 -1.52
C ARG A 164 -16.78 4.56 -2.31
N LYS A 165 -15.59 5.05 -1.83
CA LYS A 165 -14.27 4.66 -2.37
C LYS A 165 -14.17 3.15 -2.53
N PHE A 166 -13.61 2.71 -3.65
CA PHE A 166 -13.50 1.31 -4.02
C PHE A 166 -12.04 0.95 -4.34
N LYS A 167 -11.56 -0.18 -3.88
CA LYS A 167 -10.16 -0.60 -3.97
C LYS A 167 -10.06 -1.99 -4.56
N ILE A 168 -9.20 -2.15 -5.56
CA ILE A 168 -8.83 -3.43 -6.15
C ILE A 168 -7.35 -3.67 -5.87
N ALA A 169 -6.99 -4.89 -5.52
CA ALA A 169 -5.62 -5.38 -5.45
C ALA A 169 -5.51 -6.69 -6.24
N ILE A 170 -4.38 -6.89 -6.90
CA ILE A 170 -4.05 -8.10 -7.66
C ILE A 170 -2.74 -8.64 -7.09
N ASN A 171 -2.74 -9.87 -6.60
CA ASN A 171 -1.52 -10.53 -6.16
C ASN A 171 -1.07 -11.54 -7.22
N GLY A 172 0.17 -11.46 -7.69
CA GLY A 172 0.72 -12.33 -8.74
C GLY A 172 1.55 -13.50 -8.22
N SER A 173 1.77 -13.59 -6.91
CA SER A 173 2.68 -14.53 -6.26
C SER A 173 1.94 -15.56 -5.42
N SER A 174 2.61 -16.69 -5.10
CA SER A 174 2.05 -17.69 -4.18
C SER A 174 1.89 -17.16 -2.75
N SER A 175 2.75 -16.21 -2.34
CA SER A 175 2.60 -15.45 -1.08
C SER A 175 1.73 -14.20 -1.33
N ASP A 176 0.74 -13.92 -0.47
CA ASP A 176 -0.03 -12.67 -0.57
C ASP A 176 0.74 -11.51 0.09
N ARG A 177 1.37 -10.68 -0.74
CA ARG A 177 2.01 -9.43 -0.36
C ARG A 177 1.22 -8.19 -0.77
N ALA A 178 0.03 -8.38 -1.35
CA ALA A 178 -0.87 -7.32 -1.78
C ALA A 178 -2.07 -7.13 -0.84
N ALA A 179 -2.20 -7.97 0.21
CA ALA A 179 -3.30 -7.98 1.17
C ALA A 179 -4.68 -8.07 0.48
N ILE A 180 -4.81 -8.96 -0.51
CA ILE A 180 -6.00 -9.02 -1.37
C ILE A 180 -7.27 -9.31 -0.59
N GLU A 181 -7.19 -10.08 0.50
CA GLU A 181 -8.35 -10.47 1.31
C GLU A 181 -8.99 -9.30 2.07
N VAL A 182 -8.29 -8.18 2.24
CA VAL A 182 -8.82 -6.98 2.90
C VAL A 182 -9.08 -5.82 1.94
N HIS A 183 -9.27 -6.12 0.65
CA HIS A 183 -9.68 -5.17 -0.39
C HIS A 183 -11.15 -5.35 -0.77
N ASP A 184 -11.75 -4.34 -1.42
CA ASP A 184 -13.13 -4.42 -1.91
C ASP A 184 -13.28 -5.52 -2.98
N ILE A 185 -12.25 -5.66 -3.84
CA ILE A 185 -11.99 -6.81 -4.69
C ILE A 185 -10.52 -7.21 -4.55
N GLY A 186 -10.26 -8.49 -4.33
CA GLY A 186 -8.96 -9.13 -4.42
C GLY A 186 -8.94 -10.09 -5.60
N LEU A 187 -7.88 -10.07 -6.39
CA LEU A 187 -7.69 -10.96 -7.53
C LEU A 187 -6.40 -11.77 -7.35
N GLU A 188 -6.52 -13.07 -7.55
CA GLU A 188 -5.42 -14.02 -7.50
C GLU A 188 -5.39 -14.84 -8.80
N PRO A 189 -4.31 -14.78 -9.60
CA PRO A 189 -4.18 -15.61 -10.80
C PRO A 189 -4.00 -17.07 -10.44
N VAL A 190 -4.66 -17.92 -11.20
CA VAL A 190 -4.60 -19.38 -11.05
C VAL A 190 -4.63 -20.05 -12.42
N TYR A 191 -4.08 -21.25 -12.50
CA TYR A 191 -4.21 -22.12 -13.67
C TYR A 191 -5.15 -23.27 -13.37
N ASN A 192 -6.05 -23.56 -14.30
CA ASN A 192 -6.92 -24.75 -14.21
C ASN A 192 -6.14 -26.03 -14.59
N ALA A 193 -6.81 -27.17 -14.50
CA ALA A 193 -6.22 -28.48 -14.84
C ALA A 193 -5.79 -28.60 -16.33
N ALA A 194 -6.32 -27.76 -17.22
CA ALA A 194 -5.91 -27.70 -18.63
C ALA A 194 -4.73 -26.74 -18.87
N GLY A 195 -4.22 -26.08 -17.83
CA GLY A 195 -3.14 -25.09 -17.94
C GLY A 195 -3.62 -23.72 -18.45
N GLU A 196 -4.92 -23.44 -18.42
CA GLU A 196 -5.46 -22.15 -18.82
C GLU A 196 -5.44 -21.17 -17.65
N LEU A 197 -5.08 -19.92 -17.93
CA LEU A 197 -5.04 -18.84 -16.95
C LEU A 197 -6.45 -18.35 -16.61
N GLY A 198 -6.70 -18.12 -15.34
CA GLY A 198 -7.88 -17.47 -14.81
C GLY A 198 -7.56 -16.74 -13.52
N PHE A 199 -8.61 -16.21 -12.87
CA PHE A 199 -8.49 -15.51 -11.60
C PHE A 199 -9.44 -16.08 -10.57
N ARG A 200 -8.97 -16.28 -9.35
CA ARG A 200 -9.85 -16.37 -8.18
C ARG A 200 -10.27 -14.96 -7.80
N VAL A 201 -11.54 -14.76 -7.50
CA VAL A 201 -12.10 -13.45 -7.21
C VAL A 201 -12.66 -13.39 -5.79
N LEU A 202 -12.02 -12.56 -4.96
CA LEU A 202 -12.50 -12.24 -3.61
C LEU A 202 -13.27 -10.92 -3.64
N VAL A 203 -14.34 -10.83 -2.87
CA VAL A 203 -15.14 -9.60 -2.75
C VAL A 203 -15.54 -9.34 -1.30
N GLY A 204 -15.71 -8.06 -0.97
CA GLY A 204 -16.27 -7.65 0.30
C GLY A 204 -15.27 -7.57 1.44
N GLY A 205 -13.97 -7.61 1.15
CA GLY A 205 -12.94 -7.27 2.11
C GLY A 205 -12.86 -5.76 2.38
N GLY A 206 -12.18 -5.41 3.45
CA GLY A 206 -11.85 -4.01 3.71
C GLY A 206 -11.74 -3.65 5.18
N LEU A 207 -10.82 -2.74 5.42
CA LEU A 207 -10.52 -2.18 6.74
C LEU A 207 -11.43 -0.97 7.06
N GLY A 208 -11.15 -0.27 8.13
CA GLY A 208 -11.91 0.89 8.60
C GLY A 208 -12.84 0.52 9.76
N ARG A 209 -13.91 1.29 9.99
CA ARG A 209 -14.77 1.18 11.19
C ARG A 209 -15.32 -0.24 11.43
N THR A 210 -15.58 -0.99 10.38
CA THR A 210 -16.08 -2.37 10.47
C THR A 210 -15.18 -3.21 9.56
N PRO A 211 -14.05 -3.71 10.03
CA PRO A 211 -13.14 -4.52 9.22
C PRO A 211 -13.81 -5.85 8.87
N VAL A 212 -13.56 -6.32 7.65
CA VAL A 212 -14.08 -7.60 7.12
C VAL A 212 -13.00 -8.20 6.23
N VAL A 213 -12.75 -9.49 6.38
CA VAL A 213 -12.00 -10.30 5.43
C VAL A 213 -12.95 -10.68 4.28
N GLY A 214 -12.50 -10.55 3.05
CA GLY A 214 -13.27 -10.87 1.84
C GLY A 214 -13.60 -12.36 1.72
N ALA A 215 -14.57 -12.65 0.88
CA ALA A 215 -14.93 -14.03 0.55
C ALA A 215 -14.71 -14.29 -0.94
N PHE A 216 -14.31 -15.51 -1.29
CA PHE A 216 -14.26 -15.95 -2.68
C PHE A 216 -15.69 -16.06 -3.22
N ILE A 217 -15.93 -15.48 -4.40
CA ILE A 217 -17.19 -15.57 -5.13
C ILE A 217 -17.01 -16.28 -6.49
N ASN A 218 -15.78 -16.46 -6.93
CA ASN A 218 -15.45 -17.22 -8.12
C ASN A 218 -14.07 -17.86 -7.94
N GLU A 219 -13.97 -19.18 -8.08
CA GLU A 219 -12.73 -19.94 -7.90
C GLU A 219 -11.87 -20.00 -9.18
N PHE A 220 -12.50 -19.79 -10.34
CA PHE A 220 -11.82 -19.72 -11.63
C PHE A 220 -12.61 -18.89 -12.64
N LEU A 221 -12.23 -17.63 -12.78
CA LEU A 221 -12.75 -16.75 -13.81
C LEU A 221 -11.76 -16.74 -14.99
N PRO A 222 -12.16 -17.18 -16.20
CA PRO A 222 -11.29 -17.05 -17.37
C PRO A 222 -10.81 -15.61 -17.56
N TRP A 223 -9.55 -15.41 -17.87
CA TRP A 223 -8.97 -14.06 -17.97
C TRP A 223 -9.67 -13.15 -18.96
N GLN A 224 -10.27 -13.71 -20.03
CA GLN A 224 -11.05 -12.96 -21.03
C GLN A 224 -12.24 -12.23 -20.41
N ASP A 225 -12.84 -12.81 -19.39
CA ASP A 225 -14.03 -12.30 -18.71
C ASP A 225 -13.69 -11.32 -17.56
N LEU A 226 -12.40 -11.04 -17.29
CA LEU A 226 -11.96 -10.25 -16.15
C LEU A 226 -12.68 -8.90 -16.03
N LEU A 227 -12.64 -8.07 -17.06
CA LEU A 227 -13.26 -6.75 -17.01
C LEU A 227 -14.79 -6.81 -16.97
N SER A 228 -15.39 -7.75 -17.70
CA SER A 228 -16.83 -7.96 -17.67
C SER A 228 -17.32 -8.39 -16.29
N TYR A 229 -16.57 -9.24 -15.59
CA TYR A 229 -16.91 -9.66 -14.23
C TYR A 229 -16.72 -8.54 -13.20
N LEU A 230 -15.66 -7.74 -13.32
CA LEU A 230 -15.48 -6.54 -12.51
C LEU A 230 -16.61 -5.53 -12.74
N ASP A 231 -17.06 -5.36 -13.99
CA ASP A 231 -18.22 -4.52 -14.33
C ASP A 231 -19.49 -5.03 -13.65
N ALA A 232 -19.77 -6.35 -13.73
CA ALA A 232 -20.91 -6.96 -13.06
C ALA A 232 -20.90 -6.71 -11.54
N ILE A 233 -19.74 -6.90 -10.87
CA ILE A 233 -19.58 -6.61 -9.44
C ILE A 233 -19.89 -5.13 -9.14
N LEU A 234 -19.33 -4.21 -9.93
CA LEU A 234 -19.51 -2.77 -9.72
C LEU A 234 -20.95 -2.31 -10.01
N ARG A 235 -21.64 -2.90 -10.99
CA ARG A 235 -23.07 -2.64 -11.26
C ARG A 235 -23.96 -3.13 -10.14
N VAL A 236 -23.74 -4.35 -9.63
CA VAL A 236 -24.45 -4.86 -8.45
C VAL A 236 -24.22 -3.94 -7.26
N TYR A 237 -22.97 -3.51 -7.04
CA TYR A 237 -22.65 -2.55 -5.98
C TYR A 237 -23.30 -1.18 -6.19
N ASN A 238 -23.31 -0.63 -7.41
CA ASN A 238 -23.96 0.64 -7.72
C ASN A 238 -25.48 0.59 -7.49
N ARG A 239 -26.11 -0.54 -7.85
CA ARG A 239 -27.57 -0.73 -7.74
C ARG A 239 -28.02 -0.92 -6.29
N TYR A 240 -27.31 -1.73 -5.50
CA TYR A 240 -27.74 -2.16 -4.16
C TYR A 240 -26.96 -1.53 -3.02
N GLY A 241 -25.81 -0.89 -3.29
CA GLY A 241 -24.99 -0.23 -2.29
C GLY A 241 -25.68 1.00 -1.69
N ARG A 242 -25.58 1.15 -0.37
CA ARG A 242 -26.19 2.28 0.34
C ARG A 242 -25.52 3.60 0.01
N ARG A 243 -26.32 4.65 -0.18
CA ARG A 243 -25.86 6.04 -0.41
C ARG A 243 -26.34 7.00 0.68
N ASP A 244 -27.35 6.62 1.45
CA ASP A 244 -27.94 7.40 2.54
C ASP A 244 -27.02 7.50 3.77
N ASN A 245 -26.13 6.53 3.97
CA ASN A 245 -25.24 6.49 5.12
C ASN A 245 -23.80 6.15 4.69
N LYS A 246 -22.93 7.16 4.67
CA LYS A 246 -21.51 7.04 4.27
C LYS A 246 -20.71 6.00 5.08
N TYR A 247 -21.12 5.67 6.29
CA TYR A 247 -20.45 4.67 7.14
C TYR A 247 -20.86 3.24 6.81
N LYS A 248 -21.98 3.06 6.10
CA LYS A 248 -22.52 1.77 5.67
C LYS A 248 -22.51 1.60 4.14
N ALA A 249 -21.79 2.47 3.43
CA ALA A 249 -21.81 2.54 1.97
C ALA A 249 -20.76 1.65 1.27
N ARG A 250 -19.76 1.07 1.98
CA ARG A 250 -18.74 0.19 1.39
C ARG A 250 -19.36 -1.15 0.95
N ILE A 251 -18.82 -1.75 -0.13
CA ILE A 251 -19.27 -3.03 -0.68
C ILE A 251 -19.30 -4.15 0.36
N LYS A 252 -18.33 -4.22 1.27
CA LYS A 252 -18.28 -5.21 2.36
C LYS A 252 -19.56 -5.25 3.22
N ILE A 253 -20.24 -4.11 3.39
CA ILE A 253 -21.50 -4.05 4.11
C ILE A 253 -22.63 -4.66 3.28
N LEU A 254 -22.62 -4.44 1.97
CA LEU A 254 -23.57 -5.06 1.04
C LEU A 254 -23.38 -6.58 0.98
N VAL A 255 -22.14 -7.04 0.78
CA VAL A 255 -21.81 -8.48 0.72
C VAL A 255 -22.21 -9.18 2.03
N LYS A 256 -21.88 -8.57 3.19
CA LYS A 256 -22.29 -9.12 4.49
C LYS A 256 -23.80 -9.17 4.67
N ALA A 257 -24.54 -8.19 4.14
CA ALA A 257 -26.02 -8.14 4.28
C ALA A 257 -26.71 -9.14 3.36
N LEU A 258 -26.17 -9.41 2.18
CA LEU A 258 -26.71 -10.37 1.21
C LEU A 258 -26.23 -11.79 1.45
N THR A 259 -25.11 -12.00 2.08
CA THR A 259 -24.18 -13.12 2.07
C THR A 259 -23.33 -13.18 0.79
N PRO A 260 -22.13 -13.77 0.82
CA PRO A 260 -21.28 -13.92 -0.36
C PRO A 260 -21.95 -14.69 -1.50
N GLU A 261 -22.71 -15.74 -1.16
CA GLU A 261 -23.40 -16.63 -2.13
C GLU A 261 -24.48 -15.85 -2.89
N VAL A 262 -25.36 -15.15 -2.19
CA VAL A 262 -26.44 -14.35 -2.83
C VAL A 262 -25.83 -13.16 -3.60
N PHE A 263 -24.72 -12.60 -3.13
CA PHE A 263 -24.01 -11.57 -3.88
C PHE A 263 -23.44 -12.14 -5.19
N ALA A 264 -22.81 -13.33 -5.15
CA ALA A 264 -22.29 -14.02 -6.33
C ALA A 264 -23.40 -14.32 -7.34
N GLU A 265 -24.56 -14.82 -6.90
CA GLU A 265 -25.72 -15.07 -7.78
C GLU A 265 -26.16 -13.81 -8.53
N LYS A 266 -26.17 -12.64 -7.86
CA LYS A 266 -26.49 -11.36 -8.50
C LYS A 266 -25.42 -10.92 -9.50
N VAL A 267 -24.15 -11.18 -9.22
CA VAL A 267 -23.05 -10.90 -10.14
C VAL A 267 -23.16 -11.79 -11.39
N GLU A 268 -23.41 -13.08 -11.21
CA GLU A 268 -23.61 -14.00 -12.34
C GLU A 268 -24.83 -13.62 -13.19
N ALA A 269 -25.93 -13.18 -12.58
CA ALA A 269 -27.10 -12.70 -13.30
C ALA A 269 -26.80 -11.45 -14.14
N GLU A 270 -25.98 -10.52 -13.63
CA GLU A 270 -25.55 -9.35 -14.38
C GLU A 270 -24.56 -9.73 -15.50
N MET A 271 -23.70 -10.73 -15.24
CA MET A 271 -22.69 -11.22 -16.19
C MET A 271 -23.32 -11.78 -17.50
N VAL A 272 -24.54 -12.32 -17.43
CA VAL A 272 -25.27 -12.81 -18.63
C VAL A 272 -25.38 -11.72 -19.71
N HIS A 273 -25.51 -10.46 -19.32
CA HIS A 273 -25.66 -9.33 -20.23
C HIS A 273 -24.31 -8.74 -20.69
N LEU A 274 -23.22 -9.09 -20.05
CA LEU A 274 -21.88 -8.52 -20.29
C LEU A 274 -20.96 -9.47 -21.05
N ARG A 275 -21.21 -10.78 -20.94
CA ARG A 275 -20.36 -11.81 -21.55
C ARG A 275 -20.32 -11.68 -23.09
N GLY A 276 -19.12 -11.66 -23.65
CA GLY A 276 -18.92 -11.46 -25.08
C GLY A 276 -19.14 -10.00 -25.55
N GLY A 277 -19.37 -9.08 -24.61
CA GLY A 277 -19.53 -7.64 -24.90
C GLY A 277 -18.21 -6.90 -25.05
N SER A 278 -18.30 -5.55 -25.05
CA SER A 278 -17.16 -4.64 -25.29
C SER A 278 -16.05 -4.71 -24.21
N SER A 279 -16.37 -5.23 -23.02
CA SER A 279 -15.41 -5.40 -21.92
C SER A 279 -14.76 -6.79 -21.92
N THR A 280 -15.04 -7.66 -22.92
CA THR A 280 -14.35 -8.93 -23.06
C THR A 280 -12.94 -8.70 -23.58
N LEU A 281 -11.94 -9.15 -22.81
CA LEU A 281 -10.53 -8.98 -23.18
C LEU A 281 -10.16 -9.89 -24.34
N THR A 282 -9.29 -9.38 -25.19
CA THR A 282 -8.72 -10.12 -26.33
C THR A 282 -7.21 -10.28 -26.14
N ASP A 283 -6.62 -11.29 -26.78
CA ASP A 283 -5.17 -11.48 -26.81
C ASP A 283 -4.44 -10.22 -27.30
N ALA A 284 -5.02 -9.52 -28.28
CA ALA A 284 -4.46 -8.29 -28.83
C ALA A 284 -4.37 -7.19 -27.77
N GLU A 285 -5.40 -7.02 -26.94
CA GLU A 285 -5.42 -6.00 -25.88
C GLU A 285 -4.45 -6.37 -24.74
N VAL A 286 -4.43 -7.61 -24.32
CA VAL A 286 -3.47 -8.07 -23.30
C VAL A 286 -2.03 -7.91 -23.83
N HIS A 287 -1.76 -8.27 -25.07
CA HIS A 287 -0.43 -8.09 -25.67
C HIS A 287 -0.03 -6.61 -25.81
N ARG A 288 -0.97 -5.74 -26.18
CA ARG A 288 -0.76 -4.27 -26.27
C ARG A 288 -0.23 -3.70 -24.96
N VAL A 289 -0.74 -4.18 -23.84
CA VAL A 289 -0.31 -3.71 -22.51
C VAL A 289 0.94 -4.47 -22.05
N ALA A 290 0.97 -5.79 -22.17
CA ALA A 290 2.06 -6.63 -21.66
C ALA A 290 3.44 -6.30 -22.26
N LYS A 291 3.48 -5.84 -23.52
CA LYS A 291 4.74 -5.44 -24.18
C LYS A 291 5.52 -4.34 -23.45
N HIS A 292 4.88 -3.59 -22.55
CA HIS A 292 5.51 -2.56 -21.74
C HIS A 292 6.15 -3.11 -20.45
N PHE A 293 5.91 -4.37 -20.12
CA PHE A 293 6.36 -5.04 -18.89
C PHE A 293 7.31 -6.21 -19.19
N VAL A 294 8.05 -6.09 -20.27
CA VAL A 294 9.10 -7.09 -20.59
C VAL A 294 10.25 -7.00 -19.59
N ASP A 295 10.89 -8.13 -19.35
CA ASP A 295 12.11 -8.22 -18.55
C ASP A 295 13.19 -7.30 -19.15
N PRO A 296 14.02 -6.62 -18.35
CA PRO A 296 15.18 -5.91 -18.85
C PRO A 296 16.21 -6.89 -19.44
N GLU A 297 17.24 -6.36 -20.10
CA GLU A 297 18.32 -7.17 -20.68
C GLU A 297 19.22 -7.72 -19.56
N TYR A 298 18.75 -8.76 -18.88
CA TYR A 298 19.54 -9.44 -17.86
C TYR A 298 20.77 -10.11 -18.43
N LYS A 299 21.89 -10.02 -17.71
CA LYS A 299 23.07 -10.84 -17.95
C LYS A 299 22.80 -12.28 -17.51
N ALA A 300 23.43 -13.24 -18.18
CA ALA A 300 23.47 -14.62 -17.72
C ALA A 300 24.49 -14.73 -16.58
N LEU A 301 24.03 -14.81 -15.35
CA LEU A 301 24.85 -14.84 -14.15
C LEU A 301 24.46 -16.04 -13.28
N ASP A 302 25.42 -16.54 -12.53
CA ASP A 302 25.17 -17.50 -11.44
C ASP A 302 24.97 -16.78 -10.12
N ASN A 303 24.30 -17.44 -9.17
CA ASN A 303 24.17 -16.92 -7.82
C ASN A 303 25.54 -16.95 -7.11
N LEU A 304 25.80 -15.89 -6.33
CA LEU A 304 27.03 -15.75 -5.56
C LEU A 304 26.90 -16.36 -4.16
N ASP A 305 28.00 -16.91 -3.65
CA ASP A 305 28.15 -17.22 -2.25
C ASP A 305 28.67 -15.99 -1.49
N PHE A 306 27.92 -15.55 -0.50
CA PHE A 306 28.25 -14.39 0.33
C PHE A 306 28.92 -14.75 1.67
N SER A 307 29.16 -16.03 1.95
CA SER A 307 29.61 -16.51 3.27
C SER A 307 30.89 -15.82 3.76
N GLU A 308 31.87 -15.63 2.90
CA GLU A 308 33.11 -14.94 3.27
C GLU A 308 32.89 -13.46 3.52
N LEU A 309 32.12 -12.79 2.67
CA LEU A 309 31.82 -11.37 2.79
C LEU A 309 30.99 -11.07 4.05
N GLU A 310 30.06 -11.95 4.39
CA GLU A 310 29.23 -11.85 5.59
C GLU A 310 30.03 -12.03 6.88
N GLN A 311 31.00 -12.91 6.88
CA GLN A 311 31.94 -13.07 8.00
C GLN A 311 32.79 -11.82 8.20
N GLN A 312 33.26 -11.20 7.11
CA GLN A 312 34.03 -9.96 7.15
C GLN A 312 33.20 -8.74 7.55
N HIS A 313 31.90 -8.73 7.19
CA HIS A 313 30.98 -7.61 7.37
C HIS A 313 29.65 -8.05 8.04
N PRO A 314 29.62 -8.25 9.37
CA PRO A 314 28.38 -8.68 10.07
C PRO A 314 27.18 -7.74 9.87
N GLY A 315 27.42 -6.45 9.70
CA GLY A 315 26.35 -5.48 9.38
C GLY A 315 25.73 -5.69 8.01
N PHE A 316 26.53 -6.09 7.02
CA PHE A 316 26.04 -6.48 5.69
C PHE A 316 25.23 -7.79 5.77
N ALA A 317 25.69 -8.78 6.55
CA ALA A 317 24.99 -10.03 6.73
C ALA A 317 23.57 -9.81 7.30
N ARG A 318 23.45 -9.02 8.38
CA ARG A 318 22.15 -8.65 8.96
C ARG A 318 21.25 -7.93 7.97
N TRP A 319 21.78 -6.93 7.27
CA TRP A 319 21.02 -6.19 6.27
C TRP A 319 20.56 -7.10 5.13
N ARG A 320 21.44 -7.95 4.59
CA ARG A 320 21.09 -8.89 3.52
C ARG A 320 19.98 -9.84 3.94
N THR A 321 20.02 -10.35 5.16
CA THR A 321 19.00 -11.27 5.69
C THR A 321 17.60 -10.65 5.72
N ARG A 322 17.49 -9.35 5.95
CA ARG A 322 16.18 -8.68 6.10
C ARG A 322 15.74 -7.89 4.87
N ASN A 323 16.67 -7.23 4.20
CA ASN A 323 16.36 -6.26 3.15
C ASN A 323 16.44 -6.84 1.73
N VAL A 324 16.90 -8.08 1.56
CA VAL A 324 17.16 -8.68 0.25
C VAL A 324 16.25 -9.89 0.03
N LEU A 325 15.49 -9.87 -1.06
CA LEU A 325 14.62 -10.97 -1.49
C LEU A 325 15.20 -11.67 -2.72
N ALA A 326 15.05 -13.00 -2.77
CA ALA A 326 15.44 -13.79 -3.92
C ALA A 326 14.68 -13.37 -5.19
N HIS A 327 15.40 -13.25 -6.29
CA HIS A 327 14.87 -12.89 -7.60
C HIS A 327 14.63 -14.14 -8.46
N LYS A 328 13.64 -14.09 -9.37
CA LYS A 328 13.36 -15.18 -10.32
C LYS A 328 14.53 -15.46 -11.28
N LYS A 329 15.43 -14.47 -11.52
CA LYS A 329 16.61 -14.61 -12.37
C LYS A 329 17.86 -14.86 -11.51
N PRO A 330 18.65 -15.92 -11.77
CA PRO A 330 19.92 -16.15 -11.08
C PRO A 330 20.87 -14.96 -11.21
N GLY A 331 21.65 -14.70 -10.17
CA GLY A 331 22.62 -13.60 -10.11
C GLY A 331 22.01 -12.23 -9.82
N TYR A 332 20.67 -12.14 -9.65
CA TYR A 332 19.94 -10.92 -9.28
C TYR A 332 19.21 -11.10 -7.94
N VAL A 333 18.87 -9.98 -7.32
CA VAL A 333 18.06 -9.88 -6.09
C VAL A 333 17.18 -8.63 -6.14
N ALA A 334 16.09 -8.64 -5.37
CA ALA A 334 15.33 -7.44 -5.06
C ALA A 334 15.75 -6.89 -3.70
N VAL A 335 15.94 -5.58 -3.60
CA VAL A 335 16.45 -4.90 -2.39
C VAL A 335 15.42 -3.93 -1.87
N THR A 336 15.02 -4.08 -0.61
CA THR A 336 14.13 -3.13 0.08
C THR A 336 14.96 -2.08 0.83
N LEU A 337 14.73 -0.82 0.48
CA LEU A 337 15.26 0.36 1.16
C LEU A 337 14.31 0.71 2.30
N SER A 338 14.79 0.57 3.53
CA SER A 338 14.00 0.94 4.71
C SER A 338 13.85 2.46 4.82
N LEU A 339 12.60 2.93 4.90
CA LEU A 339 12.27 4.34 5.17
C LEU A 339 11.90 4.56 6.64
N LYS A 340 12.46 3.75 7.54
CA LYS A 340 12.09 3.71 8.95
C LYS A 340 13.32 3.62 9.86
N PRO A 341 14.35 4.47 9.63
CA PRO A 341 15.41 4.61 10.62
C PRO A 341 14.86 5.25 11.89
N THR A 342 15.47 4.97 13.04
CA THR A 342 15.05 5.49 14.34
C THR A 342 14.94 7.01 14.34
N GLY A 343 13.78 7.53 14.75
CA GLY A 343 13.53 8.98 14.85
C GLY A 343 13.09 9.65 13.55
N VAL A 344 12.82 8.90 12.51
CA VAL A 344 12.22 9.39 11.25
C VAL A 344 10.76 8.91 11.15
N ALA A 345 9.87 9.78 10.70
CA ALA A 345 8.48 9.42 10.45
C ALA A 345 8.39 8.30 9.40
N PRO A 346 7.72 7.17 9.69
CA PRO A 346 7.66 6.04 8.78
C PRO A 346 7.13 6.41 7.39
N GLY A 347 7.89 6.07 6.36
CA GLY A 347 7.50 6.30 4.96
C GLY A 347 7.85 7.67 4.40
N ASP A 348 8.50 8.55 5.16
CA ASP A 348 8.94 9.86 4.68
C ASP A 348 10.33 9.80 4.02
N LEU A 349 10.50 10.57 2.94
CA LEU A 349 11.77 10.79 2.23
C LEU A 349 11.95 12.28 1.98
N THR A 350 13.15 12.78 2.24
CA THR A 350 13.53 14.12 1.82
C THR A 350 13.68 14.20 0.29
N ASP A 351 13.63 15.43 -0.25
CA ASP A 351 13.89 15.70 -1.67
C ASP A 351 15.28 15.18 -2.11
N LYS A 352 16.29 15.32 -1.27
CA LYS A 352 17.65 14.79 -1.52
C LYS A 352 17.68 13.27 -1.54
N GLN A 353 16.95 12.63 -0.64
CA GLN A 353 16.81 11.18 -0.62
C GLN A 353 16.07 10.64 -1.85
N LEU A 354 15.05 11.36 -2.34
CA LEU A 354 14.37 11.02 -3.60
C LEU A 354 15.34 11.11 -4.80
N ASP A 355 16.16 12.15 -4.89
CA ASP A 355 17.19 12.25 -5.92
C ASP A 355 18.23 11.11 -5.80
N ALA A 356 18.69 10.80 -4.58
CA ALA A 356 19.62 9.69 -4.34
C ALA A 356 19.01 8.32 -4.74
N VAL A 357 17.75 8.08 -4.42
CA VAL A 357 17.06 6.84 -4.83
C VAL A 357 16.94 6.75 -6.36
N ALA A 358 16.72 7.87 -7.05
CA ALA A 358 16.70 7.90 -8.51
C ALA A 358 18.08 7.53 -9.10
N ASP A 359 19.17 8.06 -8.52
CA ASP A 359 20.55 7.73 -8.91
C ASP A 359 20.87 6.25 -8.68
N LEU A 360 20.46 5.71 -7.53
CA LEU A 360 20.63 4.29 -7.19
C LEU A 360 19.85 3.38 -8.14
N ALA A 361 18.60 3.77 -8.48
CA ALA A 361 17.80 3.01 -9.44
C ALA A 361 18.45 2.96 -10.84
N GLU A 362 19.00 4.08 -11.31
CA GLU A 362 19.72 4.12 -12.60
C GLU A 362 20.96 3.23 -12.60
N ARG A 363 21.73 3.24 -11.52
CA ARG A 363 22.97 2.44 -11.44
C ARG A 363 22.74 0.96 -11.21
N TYR A 364 21.75 0.60 -10.40
CA TYR A 364 21.63 -0.73 -9.82
C TYR A 364 20.36 -1.49 -10.23
N SER A 365 19.33 -0.82 -10.81
CA SER A 365 18.01 -1.43 -11.05
C SER A 365 17.35 -0.94 -12.35
N PHE A 366 18.11 -0.82 -13.43
CA PHE A 366 17.65 -0.42 -14.79
C PHE A 366 16.78 0.85 -14.78
N GLY A 367 17.01 1.79 -13.87
CA GLY A 367 16.25 3.03 -13.74
C GLY A 367 14.81 2.85 -13.23
N GLN A 368 14.50 1.70 -12.63
CA GLN A 368 13.17 1.38 -12.09
C GLN A 368 13.21 1.13 -10.59
N LEU A 369 12.14 1.53 -9.92
CA LEU A 369 11.93 1.29 -8.50
C LEU A 369 10.45 1.04 -8.21
N ARG A 370 10.17 0.57 -7.00
CA ARG A 370 8.81 0.30 -6.54
C ARG A 370 8.56 0.92 -5.16
N THR A 371 7.31 1.31 -4.93
CA THR A 371 6.81 1.63 -3.58
C THR A 371 6.05 0.43 -3.02
N SER A 372 6.15 0.17 -1.72
CA SER A 372 5.47 -0.95 -1.07
C SER A 372 4.27 -0.53 -0.23
N HIS A 373 3.43 -1.52 0.13
CA HIS A 373 2.36 -1.36 1.10
C HIS A 373 2.86 -1.04 2.50
N GLU A 374 4.06 -1.52 2.83
CA GLU A 374 4.75 -1.27 4.09
C GLU A 374 5.46 0.09 4.10
N GLN A 375 5.22 0.96 3.11
CA GLN A 375 5.80 2.31 3.05
C GLN A 375 7.34 2.29 2.93
N ASN A 376 7.88 1.38 2.15
CA ASN A 376 9.30 1.28 1.78
C ASN A 376 9.49 1.44 0.27
N ILE A 377 10.73 1.51 -0.20
CA ILE A 377 11.09 1.52 -1.62
C ILE A 377 11.86 0.25 -1.96
N ILE A 378 11.66 -0.27 -3.16
CA ILE A 378 12.34 -1.47 -3.67
C ILE A 378 13.12 -1.13 -4.93
N LEU A 379 14.39 -1.55 -4.97
CA LEU A 379 15.18 -1.73 -6.18
C LEU A 379 15.01 -3.19 -6.61
N ALA A 380 14.33 -3.42 -7.72
CA ALA A 380 13.81 -4.74 -8.03
C ALA A 380 14.84 -5.68 -8.68
N ASP A 381 15.86 -5.13 -9.34
CA ASP A 381 16.70 -5.84 -10.31
C ASP A 381 18.20 -5.63 -10.04
N VAL A 382 18.66 -5.88 -8.82
CA VAL A 382 20.05 -5.62 -8.40
C VAL A 382 20.94 -6.84 -8.69
N GLU A 383 22.05 -6.64 -9.40
CA GLU A 383 23.07 -7.70 -9.57
C GLU A 383 23.71 -8.05 -8.23
N GLN A 384 23.80 -9.33 -7.91
CA GLN A 384 24.40 -9.81 -6.66
C GLN A 384 25.86 -9.34 -6.49
N SER A 385 26.62 -9.23 -7.58
CA SER A 385 27.99 -8.74 -7.57
C SER A 385 28.13 -7.27 -7.11
N GLN A 386 27.05 -6.49 -7.21
CA GLN A 386 27.03 -5.08 -6.82
C GLN A 386 26.42 -4.87 -5.43
N LEU A 387 25.91 -5.92 -4.79
CA LEU A 387 25.09 -5.80 -3.58
C LEU A 387 25.85 -5.16 -2.41
N HIS A 388 27.12 -5.47 -2.21
CA HIS A 388 27.93 -4.88 -1.15
C HIS A 388 28.20 -3.38 -1.39
N ALA A 389 28.51 -3.00 -2.63
CA ALA A 389 28.70 -1.59 -2.98
C ALA A 389 27.40 -0.79 -2.78
N LEU A 390 26.27 -1.33 -3.23
CA LEU A 390 24.96 -0.74 -2.98
C LEU A 390 24.68 -0.58 -1.48
N TRP A 391 24.97 -1.59 -0.64
CA TRP A 391 24.78 -1.50 0.79
C TRP A 391 25.56 -0.35 1.44
N LEU A 392 26.80 -0.11 1.01
CA LEU A 392 27.60 1.02 1.49
C LEU A 392 26.94 2.36 1.15
N GLU A 393 26.47 2.54 -0.09
CA GLU A 393 25.78 3.76 -0.50
C GLU A 393 24.41 3.94 0.21
N LEU A 394 23.68 2.83 0.44
CA LEU A 394 22.44 2.87 1.20
C LEU A 394 22.66 3.31 2.65
N ARG A 395 23.79 2.94 3.27
CA ARG A 395 24.16 3.40 4.61
C ARG A 395 24.38 4.90 4.65
N GLU A 396 25.10 5.44 3.67
CA GLU A 396 25.39 6.88 3.56
C GLU A 396 24.10 7.70 3.40
N ASN A 397 23.09 7.17 2.73
CA ASN A 397 21.81 7.82 2.48
C ASN A 397 20.72 7.50 3.53
N GLY A 398 21.00 6.67 4.53
CA GLY A 398 20.06 6.33 5.61
C GLY A 398 19.00 5.29 5.24
N PHE A 399 19.25 4.43 4.23
CA PHE A 399 18.31 3.44 3.74
C PHE A 399 18.64 1.98 4.13
N ALA A 400 19.79 1.77 4.78
CA ALA A 400 20.29 0.42 5.10
C ALA A 400 19.90 -0.07 6.49
N THR A 401 18.83 0.44 7.10
CA THR A 401 18.33 -0.09 8.37
C THR A 401 17.87 -1.54 8.18
N PRO A 402 18.45 -2.52 8.93
CA PRO A 402 18.15 -3.95 8.75
C PRO A 402 16.90 -4.37 9.54
N ASN A 403 15.77 -3.70 9.30
CA ASN A 403 14.56 -3.87 10.11
C ASN A 403 13.33 -4.35 9.32
N ILE A 404 13.48 -4.71 8.04
CA ILE A 404 12.35 -5.15 7.22
C ILE A 404 11.68 -6.39 7.83
N GLY A 405 10.37 -6.29 8.07
CA GLY A 405 9.57 -7.32 8.73
C GLY A 405 9.80 -7.46 10.24
N LEU A 406 10.61 -6.58 10.86
CA LEU A 406 10.79 -6.55 12.32
C LEU A 406 9.88 -5.49 12.97
N LEU A 407 9.77 -5.52 14.28
CA LEU A 407 8.91 -4.62 15.08
C LEU A 407 9.03 -3.14 14.70
N THR A 408 10.20 -2.67 14.31
CA THR A 408 10.45 -1.28 13.95
C THR A 408 10.22 -0.96 12.47
N ASP A 409 9.86 -1.95 11.64
CA ASP A 409 9.33 -1.74 10.29
C ASP A 409 7.87 -1.26 10.34
N ILE A 410 7.61 -0.21 11.11
CA ILE A 410 6.27 0.25 11.49
C ILE A 410 5.52 0.80 10.29
N ILE A 411 4.31 0.31 10.05
CA ILE A 411 3.36 0.96 9.13
C ILE A 411 2.59 2.04 9.90
N CYS A 412 2.70 3.28 9.45
CA CYS A 412 2.11 4.41 10.14
C CYS A 412 1.39 5.37 9.18
N CYS A 413 0.15 5.75 9.48
CA CYS A 413 -0.49 6.86 8.76
C CYS A 413 -0.05 8.20 9.39
N PRO A 414 -0.17 9.35 8.65
CA PRO A 414 0.20 10.65 9.20
C PRO A 414 -0.57 11.05 10.48
N GLY A 415 -1.75 10.47 10.73
CA GLY A 415 -2.52 10.72 11.96
C GLY A 415 -2.88 12.18 12.20
N GLY A 416 -3.03 12.56 13.47
CA GLY A 416 -3.42 13.90 13.92
C GLY A 416 -2.38 14.98 13.67
N ASP A 417 -1.17 14.59 13.23
CA ASP A 417 -0.13 15.55 12.86
C ASP A 417 -0.51 16.34 11.60
N PHE A 418 -1.24 15.72 10.66
CA PHE A 418 -1.69 16.38 9.43
C PHE A 418 -3.19 16.18 9.15
N CYS A 419 -3.73 14.98 9.36
CA CYS A 419 -5.05 14.59 8.90
C CYS A 419 -6.18 15.21 9.75
N SER A 420 -7.08 15.96 9.10
CA SER A 420 -8.27 16.54 9.77
C SER A 420 -9.29 15.50 10.26
N LEU A 421 -9.19 14.25 9.81
CA LEU A 421 -10.09 13.15 10.19
C LEU A 421 -9.54 12.30 11.34
N ALA A 422 -8.31 12.56 11.77
CA ALA A 422 -7.65 11.77 12.81
C ALA A 422 -8.17 12.13 14.20
N ASN A 423 -8.23 11.14 15.08
CA ASN A 423 -8.59 11.27 16.49
C ASN A 423 -7.35 11.46 17.37
N ALA A 424 -6.17 10.98 16.90
CA ALA A 424 -4.92 11.06 17.62
C ALA A 424 -3.74 11.12 16.66
N LYS A 425 -2.59 11.56 17.15
CA LYS A 425 -1.31 11.57 16.43
C LYS A 425 -0.79 10.15 16.29
N SER A 426 -0.13 9.85 15.19
CA SER A 426 0.45 8.52 14.93
C SER A 426 1.98 8.55 14.91
N ILE A 427 2.57 9.57 14.33
CA ILE A 427 4.03 9.69 14.16
C ILE A 427 4.77 9.69 15.50
N PRO A 428 4.38 10.48 16.54
CA PRO A 428 5.08 10.45 17.83
C PRO A 428 5.04 9.08 18.51
N ILE A 429 3.96 8.30 18.31
CA ILE A 429 3.87 6.92 18.82
C ILE A 429 4.88 6.02 18.10
N ALA A 430 4.94 6.09 16.76
CA ALA A 430 5.90 5.31 15.97
C ALA A 430 7.34 5.61 16.40
N GLU A 431 7.71 6.90 16.47
CA GLU A 431 9.04 7.31 16.90
C GLU A 431 9.39 6.88 18.32
N SER A 432 8.45 6.95 19.27
CA SER A 432 8.67 6.52 20.65
C SER A 432 8.93 5.01 20.75
N ILE A 433 8.23 4.21 19.95
CA ILE A 433 8.44 2.76 19.86
C ILE A 433 9.78 2.47 19.18
N GLN A 434 10.11 3.14 18.06
CA GLN A 434 11.41 2.98 17.40
C GLN A 434 12.57 3.24 18.39
N ARG A 435 12.52 4.32 19.18
CA ARG A 435 13.56 4.64 20.18
C ARG A 435 13.64 3.62 21.31
N ARG A 436 12.50 3.03 21.71
CA ARG A 436 12.43 2.01 22.75
C ARG A 436 13.06 0.68 22.31
N PHE A 437 12.92 0.35 21.02
CA PHE A 437 13.39 -0.90 20.43
C PHE A 437 14.51 -0.66 19.41
N ASP A 438 15.50 0.16 19.78
CA ASP A 438 16.63 0.54 18.93
C ASP A 438 17.77 -0.49 18.91
N ASP A 439 17.72 -1.49 19.82
CA ASP A 439 18.69 -2.57 19.89
C ASP A 439 18.41 -3.61 18.80
N LEU A 440 19.29 -3.68 17.80
CA LEU A 440 19.17 -4.60 16.67
C LEU A 440 19.33 -6.08 17.10
N ASP A 441 20.17 -6.38 18.08
CA ASP A 441 20.33 -7.76 18.55
C ASP A 441 19.03 -8.27 19.17
N TYR A 442 18.38 -7.41 19.94
CA TYR A 442 17.06 -7.71 20.51
C TYR A 442 15.96 -7.82 19.44
N LEU A 443 15.95 -6.94 18.44
CA LEU A 443 14.99 -7.02 17.33
C LEU A 443 15.14 -8.31 16.52
N PHE A 444 16.38 -8.75 16.27
CA PHE A 444 16.63 -10.01 15.57
C PHE A 444 16.24 -11.23 16.42
N ASP A 445 16.42 -11.17 17.75
CA ASP A 445 15.94 -12.22 18.65
C ASP A 445 14.42 -12.31 18.70
N ILE A 446 13.70 -11.17 18.72
CA ILE A 446 12.23 -11.12 18.61
C ILE A 446 11.75 -11.75 17.29
N GLY A 447 12.45 -11.48 16.18
CA GLY A 447 12.11 -11.95 14.85
C GLY A 447 10.96 -11.19 14.20
N GLU A 448 10.24 -11.86 13.29
CA GLU A 448 9.18 -11.25 12.47
C GLU A 448 7.98 -10.78 13.29
N LEU A 449 7.66 -9.49 13.19
CA LEU A 449 6.54 -8.89 13.88
C LEU A 449 6.05 -7.61 13.19
N ASP A 450 4.79 -7.59 12.74
CA ASP A 450 4.17 -6.44 12.11
C ASP A 450 3.50 -5.54 13.16
N LEU A 451 3.91 -4.28 13.22
CA LEU A 451 3.29 -3.25 14.04
C LEU A 451 2.69 -2.14 13.17
N ASN A 452 1.37 -1.95 13.25
CA ASN A 452 0.62 -1.05 12.40
C ASN A 452 -0.13 0.01 13.20
N ILE A 453 0.04 1.30 12.84
CA ILE A 453 -0.52 2.44 13.58
C ILE A 453 -1.47 3.26 12.70
N SER A 454 -2.67 3.50 13.18
CA SER A 454 -3.64 4.40 12.56
C SER A 454 -4.15 5.45 13.54
N GLY A 455 -4.13 6.73 13.16
CA GLY A 455 -4.63 7.84 13.97
C GLY A 455 -6.17 7.91 14.09
N CYS A 456 -6.91 7.07 13.39
CA CYS A 456 -8.37 6.97 13.48
C CYS A 456 -8.91 5.67 12.88
N MET A 457 -10.22 5.43 13.09
CA MET A 457 -10.96 4.28 12.58
C MET A 457 -11.00 4.12 11.05
N ASN A 458 -10.46 5.05 10.26
CA ASN A 458 -10.34 4.87 8.81
C ASN A 458 -9.28 3.82 8.44
N ALA A 459 -8.44 3.44 9.38
CA ALA A 459 -7.43 2.38 9.27
C ALA A 459 -6.47 2.58 8.09
N CYS A 460 -6.01 3.81 7.89
CA CYS A 460 -5.07 4.11 6.81
C CYS A 460 -3.69 3.45 7.01
N GLY A 461 -3.26 3.22 8.26
CA GLY A 461 -2.08 2.44 8.62
C GLY A 461 -2.36 0.96 8.83
N HIS A 462 -3.49 0.42 8.37
CA HIS A 462 -3.84 -1.00 8.36
C HIS A 462 -3.79 -1.71 9.74
N HIS A 463 -4.00 -1.00 10.85
CA HIS A 463 -3.87 -1.53 12.21
C HIS A 463 -4.70 -2.79 12.52
N HIS A 464 -5.76 -3.06 11.76
CA HIS A 464 -6.57 -4.28 11.96
C HIS A 464 -5.87 -5.58 11.55
N VAL A 465 -4.86 -5.48 10.68
CA VAL A 465 -4.14 -6.63 10.13
C VAL A 465 -2.65 -6.65 10.49
N GLY A 466 -2.20 -5.78 11.38
CA GLY A 466 -0.89 -5.91 12.02
C GLY A 466 -0.94 -6.94 13.14
N HIS A 467 0.14 -7.67 13.36
CA HIS A 467 0.28 -8.58 14.51
C HIS A 467 0.00 -7.84 15.81
N ILE A 468 0.51 -6.60 15.91
CA ILE A 468 0.12 -5.60 16.90
C ILE A 468 -0.47 -4.40 16.13
N GLY A 469 -1.72 -4.07 16.41
CA GLY A 469 -2.41 -2.91 15.83
C GLY A 469 -2.64 -1.82 16.86
N ILE A 470 -2.32 -0.57 16.52
CA ILE A 470 -2.56 0.60 17.36
C ILE A 470 -3.55 1.54 16.69
N LEU A 471 -4.63 1.87 17.37
CA LEU A 471 -5.67 2.77 16.90
C LEU A 471 -5.76 4.01 17.79
N GLY A 472 -5.56 5.19 17.20
CA GLY A 472 -5.85 6.46 17.85
C GLY A 472 -7.36 6.66 18.07
N VAL A 473 -7.74 6.97 19.29
CA VAL A 473 -9.12 7.24 19.71
C VAL A 473 -9.19 8.56 20.51
N ASP A 474 -10.31 9.27 20.38
CA ASP A 474 -10.59 10.45 21.18
C ASP A 474 -11.45 10.07 22.40
N LYS A 475 -11.07 10.54 23.59
CA LYS A 475 -11.86 10.45 24.80
C LYS A 475 -12.01 11.83 25.41
N LYS A 476 -13.13 12.49 25.14
CA LYS A 476 -13.46 13.82 25.67
C LYS A 476 -12.44 14.90 25.30
N GLY A 477 -11.87 14.83 24.09
CA GLY A 477 -10.88 15.78 23.59
C GLY A 477 -9.43 15.42 23.91
N GLU A 478 -9.19 14.28 24.57
CA GLU A 478 -7.84 13.78 24.84
C GLU A 478 -7.50 12.58 23.93
N GLU A 479 -6.23 12.50 23.51
CA GLU A 479 -5.71 11.44 22.65
C GLU A 479 -5.39 10.18 23.45
N PHE A 480 -5.96 9.05 23.04
CA PHE A 480 -5.69 7.73 23.59
C PHE A 480 -5.43 6.73 22.47
N TYR A 481 -4.86 5.59 22.83
CA TYR A 481 -4.46 4.56 21.88
C TYR A 481 -4.99 3.20 22.30
N GLN A 482 -5.76 2.57 21.42
CA GLN A 482 -6.31 1.23 21.62
C GLN A 482 -5.43 0.22 20.92
N VAL A 483 -5.05 -0.85 21.62
CA VAL A 483 -4.22 -1.92 21.08
C VAL A 483 -5.07 -3.12 20.70
N SER A 484 -4.75 -3.75 19.58
CA SER A 484 -5.29 -5.04 19.12
C SER A 484 -4.17 -6.00 18.78
N LEU A 485 -4.40 -7.29 18.95
CA LEU A 485 -3.42 -8.36 18.70
C LEU A 485 -3.99 -9.44 17.77
N GLY A 486 -3.12 -10.08 17.00
CA GLY A 486 -3.45 -11.26 16.21
C GLY A 486 -4.04 -10.95 14.84
N GLY A 487 -3.81 -9.74 14.31
CA GLY A 487 -4.07 -9.43 12.90
C GLY A 487 -2.98 -10.01 11.99
N SER A 488 -3.33 -10.28 10.74
CA SER A 488 -2.40 -10.66 9.67
C SER A 488 -2.96 -10.22 8.33
N ALA A 489 -2.12 -9.69 7.45
CA ALA A 489 -2.47 -9.28 6.09
C ALA A 489 -2.09 -10.32 5.03
N SER A 490 -1.36 -11.37 5.43
CA SER A 490 -0.94 -12.46 4.55
C SER A 490 -2.11 -13.37 4.16
N ARG A 491 -1.81 -14.42 3.38
CA ARG A 491 -2.78 -15.48 3.07
C ARG A 491 -3.42 -16.02 4.36
N ASP A 492 -4.72 -16.29 4.37
CA ASP A 492 -5.53 -16.55 5.57
C ASP A 492 -5.57 -15.35 6.54
N ALA A 493 -5.86 -14.18 5.97
CA ALA A 493 -5.90 -12.92 6.70
C ALA A 493 -6.76 -12.98 7.96
N SER A 494 -6.26 -12.40 9.03
CA SER A 494 -6.96 -12.31 10.31
C SER A 494 -7.09 -10.88 10.81
N LEU A 495 -8.16 -10.62 11.56
CA LEU A 495 -8.40 -9.32 12.16
C LEU A 495 -8.00 -9.32 13.64
N GLY A 496 -7.17 -8.34 14.03
CA GLY A 496 -6.74 -8.19 15.40
C GLY A 496 -7.91 -8.01 16.39
N LYS A 497 -7.82 -8.68 17.54
CA LYS A 497 -8.76 -8.55 18.64
C LYS A 497 -8.30 -7.46 19.61
N ILE A 498 -9.24 -6.63 20.07
CA ILE A 498 -8.97 -5.55 21.02
C ILE A 498 -8.47 -6.14 22.33
N LEU A 499 -7.32 -5.64 22.82
CA LEU A 499 -6.69 -6.07 24.06
C LEU A 499 -7.52 -5.66 25.29
N GLY A 500 -8.04 -4.42 25.30
CA GLY A 500 -8.83 -3.88 26.42
C GLY A 500 -8.98 -2.35 26.37
N PRO A 501 -9.06 -1.66 27.51
CA PRO A 501 -9.09 -0.20 27.56
C PRO A 501 -7.88 0.44 26.86
N SER A 502 -8.08 1.64 26.30
CA SER A 502 -7.00 2.38 25.62
C SER A 502 -6.05 3.04 26.63
N PHE A 503 -4.85 3.36 26.15
CA PHE A 503 -3.73 3.90 26.91
C PHE A 503 -3.45 5.35 26.54
N ALA A 504 -2.86 6.12 27.44
CA ALA A 504 -2.27 7.43 27.14
C ALA A 504 -1.02 7.28 26.25
N GLN A 505 -0.63 8.35 25.58
CA GLN A 505 0.50 8.36 24.65
C GLN A 505 1.80 7.87 25.31
N ASP A 506 2.13 8.39 26.47
CA ASP A 506 3.39 8.11 27.17
C ASP A 506 3.50 6.67 27.67
N ALA A 507 2.38 5.98 27.85
CA ALA A 507 2.35 4.58 28.26
C ALA A 507 2.64 3.59 27.10
N MET A 508 2.53 4.04 25.84
CA MET A 508 2.56 3.13 24.70
C MET A 508 3.86 2.32 24.56
N PRO A 509 5.08 2.89 24.70
CA PRO A 509 6.29 2.09 24.60
C PRO A 509 6.37 0.97 25.66
N ASP A 510 5.91 1.24 26.89
CA ASP A 510 5.89 0.25 27.96
C ASP A 510 4.81 -0.82 27.74
N VAL A 511 3.67 -0.45 27.18
CA VAL A 511 2.64 -1.41 26.76
C VAL A 511 3.20 -2.38 25.73
N ILE A 512 3.89 -1.88 24.70
CA ILE A 512 4.51 -2.72 23.67
C ILE A 512 5.60 -3.61 24.30
N SER A 513 6.45 -3.06 25.21
CA SER A 513 7.45 -3.87 25.92
C SER A 513 6.81 -5.04 26.66
N LYS A 514 5.75 -4.80 27.44
CA LYS A 514 5.03 -5.85 28.16
C LYS A 514 4.43 -6.93 27.25
N LEU A 515 3.98 -6.55 26.03
CA LEU A 515 3.50 -7.51 25.04
C LEU A 515 4.63 -8.38 24.51
N ILE A 516 5.78 -7.79 24.22
CA ILE A 516 6.97 -8.50 23.74
C ILE A 516 7.50 -9.43 24.85
N ASP A 517 7.51 -8.99 26.13
CA ASP A 517 7.92 -9.82 27.26
C ASP A 517 7.10 -11.11 27.34
N VAL A 518 5.76 -11.02 27.20
CA VAL A 518 4.90 -12.22 27.18
C VAL A 518 5.25 -13.13 26.02
N TYR A 519 5.49 -12.59 24.84
CA TYR A 519 5.89 -13.36 23.68
C TYR A 519 7.22 -14.09 23.91
N VAL A 520 8.25 -13.38 24.35
CA VAL A 520 9.58 -13.95 24.59
C VAL A 520 9.54 -15.02 25.69
N GLU A 521 8.76 -14.82 26.76
CA GLU A 521 8.58 -15.79 27.85
C GLU A 521 7.78 -17.04 27.43
N LYS A 522 6.89 -16.93 26.47
CA LYS A 522 5.90 -17.97 26.13
C LYS A 522 6.14 -18.66 24.80
N ARG A 523 6.95 -18.06 23.90
CA ARG A 523 7.27 -18.67 22.61
C ARG A 523 8.00 -19.98 22.79
N THR A 524 7.76 -20.91 21.89
CA THR A 524 8.61 -22.10 21.69
C THR A 524 9.74 -21.76 20.72
N GLU A 525 10.71 -22.66 20.54
CA GLU A 525 11.84 -22.47 19.62
C GLU A 525 11.32 -22.15 18.20
N ASP A 526 11.88 -21.12 17.57
CA ASP A 526 11.55 -20.60 16.22
C ASP A 526 10.09 -20.12 16.02
N GLU A 527 9.27 -20.02 17.07
CA GLU A 527 7.89 -19.58 16.96
C GLU A 527 7.81 -18.05 16.77
N ARG A 528 7.09 -17.60 15.74
CA ARG A 528 6.86 -16.17 15.51
C ARG A 528 5.80 -15.62 16.48
N PHE A 529 5.75 -14.31 16.61
CA PHE A 529 4.76 -13.64 17.48
C PHE A 529 3.32 -14.06 17.16
N ILE A 530 2.95 -14.10 15.87
CA ILE A 530 1.59 -14.44 15.47
C ILE A 530 1.23 -15.89 15.81
N ASP A 531 2.18 -16.82 15.65
CA ASP A 531 1.99 -18.24 15.93
C ASP A 531 1.86 -18.46 17.45
N THR A 532 2.70 -17.80 18.27
CA THR A 532 2.57 -17.78 19.73
C THR A 532 1.21 -17.25 20.16
N TYR A 533 0.79 -16.10 19.61
CA TYR A 533 -0.53 -15.52 19.89
C TYR A 533 -1.68 -16.49 19.55
N GLN A 534 -1.62 -17.15 18.39
CA GLN A 534 -2.64 -18.13 17.98
C GLN A 534 -2.72 -19.33 18.95
N ARG A 535 -1.58 -19.77 19.48
CA ARG A 535 -1.50 -20.89 20.41
C ARG A 535 -1.96 -20.54 21.83
N ILE A 536 -1.52 -19.40 22.39
CA ILE A 536 -1.82 -19.06 23.80
C ILE A 536 -3.03 -18.12 23.98
N GLY A 537 -3.51 -17.50 22.92
CA GLY A 537 -4.62 -16.54 22.95
C GLY A 537 -4.25 -15.17 23.54
N ILE A 538 -5.27 -14.32 23.72
CA ILE A 538 -5.08 -12.93 24.13
C ILE A 538 -4.88 -12.74 25.64
N ASP A 539 -5.36 -13.69 26.48
CA ASP A 539 -5.48 -13.50 27.93
C ASP A 539 -4.13 -13.27 28.63
N PRO A 540 -3.03 -14.04 28.34
CA PRO A 540 -1.74 -13.78 28.96
C PRO A 540 -1.19 -12.36 28.68
N PHE A 541 -1.40 -11.86 27.47
CA PHE A 541 -0.99 -10.50 27.08
C PHE A 541 -1.82 -9.45 27.86
N LYS A 542 -3.13 -9.67 27.96
CA LYS A 542 -4.03 -8.80 28.68
C LYS A 542 -3.70 -8.75 30.18
N GLU A 543 -3.48 -9.89 30.80
CA GLU A 543 -3.10 -9.99 32.20
C GLU A 543 -1.80 -9.22 32.50
N ARG A 544 -0.75 -9.40 31.68
CA ARG A 544 0.52 -8.71 31.84
C ARG A 544 0.39 -7.18 31.71
N VAL A 545 -0.34 -6.72 30.71
CA VAL A 545 -0.44 -5.29 30.40
C VAL A 545 -1.28 -4.55 31.44
N TYR A 546 -2.37 -5.16 31.94
CA TYR A 546 -3.28 -4.54 32.90
C TYR A 546 -3.02 -4.98 34.35
N ALA A 547 -2.01 -5.80 34.63
CA ALA A 547 -1.60 -6.07 36.00
C ALA A 547 -1.29 -4.74 36.71
N ALA A 548 -1.88 -4.53 37.88
CA ALA A 548 -1.52 -3.39 38.72
C ALA A 548 -0.02 -3.49 39.04
N ASN A 549 0.72 -2.42 38.86
CA ASN A 549 2.11 -2.35 39.35
C ASN A 549 2.03 -2.40 40.87
N HIS A 550 2.28 -3.54 41.46
CA HIS A 550 2.44 -3.72 42.91
C HIS A 550 3.87 -3.38 43.32
#